data_05285b3a3779a8cb11957df93fc61187
#
_entry.id   05285b3a3779a8cb11957df93fc61187
#
_cell.length_a   1.000
_cell.length_b   1.000
_cell.length_c   1.000
_cell.angle_alpha   90.00
_cell.angle_beta   90.00
_cell.angle_gamma   90.00
#
_symmetry.space_group_name_H-M   'P 1'
#
loop_
_entity.id
_entity.type
_entity.pdbx_description
1 polymer ?
#
loop_
_entity_poly.entity_id
_entity_poly.type
_entity_poly.pdbx_seq_one_letter_code
_entity_poly.pdbx_strand_id
1 'polypeptide(L)'
;LKNATSKFMNASVPPFRIGLSGVHAVRVGAVIASALLLTGGAAESAFAAAPSSTFRFALPGGSAILYGDASNPQAPLPERTWQQAVFHFPNGATFSLLPRAGKSNAGGTEIEPPSESDISPSGQFVVIGRVESGTVSSGPGQAESVLSREYCSVIEVSTGCITADQTGEICGAGWQAGKRAQWGTDDQSNVMLKRDRPSASRLLSSISAGQPPRSVIDDDSGADNLLRCDPPSSANRETYGKIAAALHAAGAQNDARLIDAAFSNANGGAVGAPAPAAVESEHRAATISAQKATLYIAPDESQASRAYLVQNDAVTVLKQSPAGWAYVDYVNASGKHLLRWIKADQLAIKP
;
A
#
# COMPACT_ATOMS: atom_id res chain seq x y z
N LEU A 1 -33.93 -26.68 21.45
CA LEU A 1 -34.37 -25.90 22.62
C LEU A 1 -33.31 -25.96 23.72
N LYS A 2 -32.34 -25.08 23.77
CA LYS A 2 -31.61 -24.65 24.97
C LYS A 2 -31.02 -23.27 24.70
N ASN A 3 -31.58 -22.26 25.36
CA ASN A 3 -31.12 -20.89 25.39
C ASN A 3 -29.73 -20.80 26.03
N ALA A 4 -28.77 -20.24 25.33
CA ALA A 4 -27.49 -19.77 25.89
C ALA A 4 -27.52 -18.24 25.95
N THR A 5 -27.77 -17.72 27.15
CA THR A 5 -27.68 -16.29 27.49
C THR A 5 -26.21 -15.89 27.59
N SER A 6 -25.75 -15.06 26.66
CA SER A 6 -24.40 -14.45 26.71
C SER A 6 -24.42 -13.27 27.68
N LYS A 7 -23.59 -13.39 28.72
CA LYS A 7 -23.36 -12.37 29.75
C LYS A 7 -22.28 -11.40 29.26
N PHE A 8 -22.68 -10.17 28.88
CA PHE A 8 -21.72 -9.09 28.60
C PHE A 8 -21.17 -8.56 29.92
N MET A 9 -19.84 -8.65 30.08
CA MET A 9 -19.12 -7.96 31.13
C MET A 9 -18.82 -6.54 30.69
N ASN A 10 -19.42 -5.57 31.39
CA ASN A 10 -19.05 -4.16 31.29
C ASN A 10 -17.71 -3.93 32.01
N ALA A 11 -16.69 -3.55 31.24
CA ALA A 11 -15.45 -2.99 31.78
C ALA A 11 -15.55 -1.47 31.80
N SER A 12 -15.64 -0.89 32.98
CA SER A 12 -15.60 0.56 33.23
C SER A 12 -14.19 1.09 33.07
N VAL A 13 -13.99 2.06 32.18
CA VAL A 13 -12.76 2.82 32.01
C VAL A 13 -12.84 4.05 32.94
N PRO A 14 -11.81 4.34 33.77
CA PRO A 14 -11.80 5.53 34.62
C PRO A 14 -11.47 6.81 33.83
N PRO A 15 -11.99 7.98 34.27
CA PRO A 15 -11.75 9.24 33.57
C PRO A 15 -10.35 9.80 33.84
N PHE A 16 -9.67 10.18 32.78
CA PHE A 16 -8.40 10.91 32.82
C PHE A 16 -8.65 12.37 33.25
N ARG A 17 -8.08 12.80 34.40
CA ARG A 17 -8.08 14.18 34.87
C ARG A 17 -6.92 14.93 34.25
N ILE A 18 -7.23 15.97 33.47
CA ILE A 18 -6.26 16.97 33.01
C ILE A 18 -6.09 18.01 34.13
N GLY A 19 -4.91 18.08 34.69
CA GLY A 19 -4.53 19.11 35.65
C GLY A 19 -4.04 20.37 34.94
N LEU A 20 -4.78 21.46 35.12
CA LEU A 20 -4.35 22.82 34.79
C LEU A 20 -3.50 23.36 35.97
N SER A 21 -2.26 23.71 35.72
CA SER A 21 -1.42 24.53 36.61
C SER A 21 -0.87 25.69 35.77
N GLY A 22 -1.29 26.92 35.98
CA GLY A 22 -0.68 27.80 36.98
C GLY A 22 0.16 28.83 36.25
N VAL A 23 -0.45 29.97 35.96
CA VAL A 23 0.15 31.22 35.44
C VAL A 23 1.02 31.87 36.50
N HIS A 24 2.28 32.15 36.21
CA HIS A 24 3.04 33.18 36.97
C HIS A 24 3.60 34.23 36.01
N ALA A 25 3.02 35.41 36.11
CA ALA A 25 3.55 36.63 35.55
C ALA A 25 4.67 37.17 36.46
N VAL A 26 5.85 37.45 35.86
CA VAL A 26 6.85 38.32 36.47
C VAL A 26 7.23 39.39 35.45
N ARG A 27 6.88 40.62 35.79
CA ARG A 27 7.40 41.85 35.17
C ARG A 27 8.74 42.19 35.84
N VAL A 28 9.78 42.40 35.07
CA VAL A 28 10.87 43.32 35.40
C VAL A 28 11.37 43.97 34.13
N GLY A 29 11.29 45.27 34.08
CA GLY A 29 11.86 46.07 33.05
C GLY A 29 13.34 46.36 33.28
N ALA A 30 14.11 46.49 32.20
CA ALA A 30 15.34 47.26 32.18
C ALA A 30 15.57 47.75 30.78
N VAL A 31 15.61 49.07 30.64
CA VAL A 31 16.03 49.84 29.46
C VAL A 31 17.56 49.85 29.44
N ILE A 32 18.15 49.38 28.33
CA ILE A 32 19.51 49.78 27.95
C ILE A 32 19.51 50.00 26.44
N ALA A 33 19.76 51.26 26.09
CA ALA A 33 20.10 51.66 24.74
C ALA A 33 21.56 51.35 24.45
N SER A 34 21.88 50.80 23.29
CA SER A 34 23.14 51.14 22.57
C SER A 34 23.29 50.44 21.21
N ALA A 35 23.58 51.24 20.23
CA ALA A 35 24.46 51.04 19.07
C ALA A 35 24.02 50.09 17.95
N LEU A 36 23.63 50.74 16.86
CA LEU A 36 23.64 50.23 15.49
C LEU A 36 25.02 49.68 15.10
N LEU A 37 25.03 48.45 14.66
CA LEU A 37 26.01 47.95 13.69
C LEU A 37 25.21 47.26 12.58
N LEU A 38 25.08 47.97 11.46
CA LEU A 38 24.56 47.47 10.19
C LEU A 38 25.60 46.50 9.60
N THR A 39 25.45 45.21 9.90
CA THR A 39 26.01 44.12 9.07
C THR A 39 24.86 43.61 8.24
N GLY A 40 24.83 43.99 6.94
CA GLY A 40 23.92 43.42 5.96
C GLY A 40 24.23 41.93 5.75
N GLY A 41 23.64 41.09 6.56
CA GLY A 41 23.51 39.68 6.29
C GLY A 41 22.29 39.51 5.38
N ALA A 42 22.51 39.15 4.13
CA ALA A 42 21.46 38.63 3.27
C ALA A 42 20.91 37.37 3.95
N ALA A 43 19.76 37.52 4.61
CA ALA A 43 18.98 36.39 5.04
C ALA A 43 18.46 35.74 3.76
N GLU A 44 19.15 34.71 3.27
CA GLU A 44 18.55 33.74 2.35
C GLU A 44 17.33 33.17 3.04
N SER A 45 16.16 33.68 2.70
CA SER A 45 14.91 33.09 3.05
C SER A 45 14.86 31.71 2.35
N ALA A 46 15.27 30.67 3.05
CA ALA A 46 15.00 29.32 2.63
C ALA A 46 13.47 29.20 2.57
N PHE A 47 12.91 29.33 1.38
CA PHE A 47 11.54 28.99 1.13
C PHE A 47 11.40 27.50 1.46
N ALA A 48 10.85 27.17 2.62
CA ALA A 48 10.43 25.83 2.92
C ALA A 48 9.45 25.44 1.81
N ALA A 49 9.80 24.41 1.03
CA ALA A 49 8.90 23.88 0.02
C ALA A 49 7.57 23.55 0.71
N ALA A 50 6.46 23.97 0.08
CA ALA A 50 5.13 23.65 0.60
C ALA A 50 5.02 22.13 0.80
N PRO A 51 4.46 21.66 1.93
CA PRO A 51 4.35 20.23 2.19
C PRO A 51 3.53 19.59 1.07
N SER A 52 4.06 18.52 0.47
CA SER A 52 3.41 17.80 -0.60
C SER A 52 2.17 17.07 -0.09
N SER A 53 1.03 17.26 -0.75
CA SER A 53 -0.19 16.49 -0.50
C SER A 53 -0.14 15.09 -1.12
N THR A 54 0.98 14.73 -1.77
CA THR A 54 1.18 13.44 -2.43
C THR A 54 2.51 12.82 -2.01
N PHE A 55 2.59 11.49 -2.04
CA PHE A 55 3.80 10.74 -1.74
C PHE A 55 3.90 9.50 -2.65
N ARG A 56 5.10 9.23 -3.16
CA ARG A 56 5.39 8.04 -3.94
C ARG A 56 6.20 7.03 -3.11
N PHE A 57 5.59 5.90 -2.79
CA PHE A 57 6.26 4.77 -2.15
C PHE A 57 6.75 3.78 -3.20
N ALA A 58 8.06 3.68 -3.37
CA ALA A 58 8.65 2.78 -4.36
C ALA A 58 8.55 1.33 -3.91
N LEU A 59 8.15 0.45 -4.83
CA LEU A 59 8.08 -0.99 -4.65
C LEU A 59 9.14 -1.71 -5.47
N PRO A 60 9.48 -2.96 -5.12
CA PRO A 60 10.33 -3.81 -5.94
C PRO A 60 9.83 -3.90 -7.39
N GLY A 61 10.74 -4.12 -8.33
CA GLY A 61 10.39 -4.25 -9.74
C GLY A 61 10.01 -2.94 -10.44
N GLY A 62 10.14 -1.77 -9.78
CA GLY A 62 9.86 -0.45 -10.34
C GLY A 62 8.40 -0.04 -10.32
N SER A 63 7.53 -0.84 -9.71
CA SER A 63 6.19 -0.43 -9.32
C SER A 63 6.24 0.58 -8.18
N ALA A 64 5.12 1.23 -7.89
CA ALA A 64 5.00 2.14 -6.74
C ALA A 64 3.55 2.21 -6.27
N ILE A 65 3.35 2.68 -5.05
CA ILE A 65 2.07 3.17 -4.58
C ILE A 65 2.16 4.69 -4.50
N LEU A 66 1.22 5.37 -5.15
CA LEU A 66 1.07 6.82 -5.11
C LEU A 66 0.00 7.13 -4.08
N TYR A 67 0.39 7.75 -2.98
CA TYR A 67 -0.52 8.24 -1.95
C TYR A 67 -0.93 9.66 -2.28
N GLY A 68 -2.20 9.98 -2.10
CA GLY A 68 -2.78 11.30 -2.36
C GLY A 68 -3.72 11.74 -1.26
N ASP A 69 -4.06 13.03 -1.28
CA ASP A 69 -5.00 13.67 -0.35
C ASP A 69 -4.65 13.41 1.12
N ALA A 70 -3.48 13.91 1.52
CA ALA A 70 -3.04 13.80 2.91
C ALA A 70 -4.03 14.49 3.86
N SER A 71 -4.51 13.78 4.87
CA SER A 71 -5.42 14.32 5.90
C SER A 71 -4.72 15.35 6.79
N ASN A 72 -3.40 15.20 6.98
CA ASN A 72 -2.54 16.05 7.80
C ASN A 72 -1.23 16.41 7.08
N PRO A 73 -1.29 17.20 5.98
CA PRO A 73 -0.14 17.42 5.10
C PRO A 73 1.05 18.12 5.77
N GLN A 74 0.82 18.76 6.92
CA GLN A 74 1.87 19.41 7.71
C GLN A 74 2.61 18.44 8.65
N ALA A 75 2.06 17.26 8.89
CA ALA A 75 2.70 16.26 9.76
C ALA A 75 3.95 15.66 9.08
N PRO A 76 4.93 15.17 9.86
CA PRO A 76 6.01 14.35 9.33
C PRO A 76 5.47 13.14 8.56
N LEU A 77 6.18 12.68 7.54
CA LEU A 77 5.72 11.58 6.69
C LEU A 77 5.26 10.32 7.47
N PRO A 78 5.94 9.87 8.53
CA PRO A 78 5.52 8.71 9.31
C PRO A 78 4.21 8.90 10.10
N GLU A 79 3.79 10.15 10.31
CA GLU A 79 2.58 10.51 11.05
C GLU A 79 1.43 10.96 10.12
N ARG A 80 1.68 10.93 8.82
CA ARG A 80 0.76 11.43 7.80
C ARG A 80 -0.19 10.33 7.37
N THR A 81 -1.51 10.60 7.40
CA THR A 81 -2.52 9.71 6.84
C THR A 81 -2.98 10.20 5.47
N TRP A 82 -3.52 9.31 4.65
CA TRP A 82 -3.83 9.54 3.25
C TRP A 82 -5.25 9.06 2.94
N GLN A 83 -5.91 9.68 1.97
CA GLN A 83 -7.25 9.29 1.55
C GLN A 83 -7.27 8.51 0.24
N GLN A 84 -6.15 8.54 -0.50
CA GLN A 84 -6.02 7.84 -1.78
C GLN A 84 -4.74 7.02 -1.82
N ALA A 85 -4.85 5.84 -2.44
CA ALA A 85 -3.72 5.02 -2.83
C ALA A 85 -3.94 4.48 -4.25
N VAL A 86 -2.97 4.72 -5.14
CA VAL A 86 -2.99 4.30 -6.54
C VAL A 86 -1.77 3.44 -6.80
N PHE A 87 -1.97 2.25 -7.36
CA PHE A 87 -0.88 1.41 -7.81
C PHE A 87 -0.37 1.90 -9.16
N HIS A 88 0.94 1.99 -9.30
CA HIS A 88 1.61 2.42 -10.51
C HIS A 88 2.58 1.34 -10.97
N PHE A 89 2.35 0.84 -12.18
CA PHE A 89 3.23 -0.15 -12.82
C PHE A 89 4.46 0.50 -13.47
N PRO A 90 5.53 -0.28 -13.72
CA PRO A 90 6.73 0.23 -14.39
C PRO A 90 6.48 0.77 -15.82
N ASN A 91 5.44 0.27 -16.50
CA ASN A 91 5.03 0.71 -17.82
C ASN A 91 4.15 1.99 -17.83
N GLY A 92 3.93 2.59 -16.65
CA GLY A 92 3.12 3.79 -16.50
C GLY A 92 1.62 3.53 -16.29
N ALA A 93 1.14 2.30 -16.44
CA ALA A 93 -0.25 1.97 -16.13
C ALA A 93 -0.54 2.15 -14.65
N THR A 94 -1.76 2.56 -14.33
CA THR A 94 -2.20 2.80 -12.95
C THR A 94 -3.58 2.21 -12.72
N PHE A 95 -3.87 1.90 -11.44
CA PHE A 95 -5.23 1.64 -10.99
C PHE A 95 -5.41 2.08 -9.54
N SER A 96 -6.64 2.43 -9.17
CA SER A 96 -6.96 2.81 -7.79
C SER A 96 -6.96 1.58 -6.88
N LEU A 97 -6.17 1.64 -5.81
CA LEU A 97 -6.23 0.66 -4.72
C LEU A 97 -7.31 1.07 -3.71
N LEU A 98 -7.31 2.34 -3.33
CA LEU A 98 -8.19 2.93 -2.32
C LEU A 98 -8.50 4.40 -2.69
N PRO A 99 -9.74 4.88 -2.52
CA PRO A 99 -10.93 4.08 -2.25
C PRO A 99 -11.23 3.15 -3.43
N ARG A 100 -11.93 2.04 -3.16
CA ARG A 100 -12.34 1.13 -4.22
C ARG A 100 -13.52 1.71 -4.99
N ALA A 101 -13.55 1.46 -6.29
CA ALA A 101 -14.66 1.89 -7.14
C ALA A 101 -16.00 1.35 -6.60
N GLY A 102 -17.00 2.23 -6.48
CA GLY A 102 -18.35 1.86 -6.03
C GLY A 102 -18.58 1.85 -4.53
N LYS A 103 -17.55 1.97 -3.69
CA LYS A 103 -17.73 2.16 -2.25
C LYS A 103 -17.77 3.66 -1.93
N SER A 104 -18.90 4.16 -1.40
CA SER A 104 -18.96 5.52 -0.89
C SER A 104 -18.28 5.58 0.47
N ASN A 105 -17.33 6.47 0.63
CA ASN A 105 -16.69 6.74 1.91
C ASN A 105 -17.55 7.66 2.76
N ALA A 106 -18.74 7.21 3.14
CA ALA A 106 -19.67 8.02 3.93
C ALA A 106 -19.11 8.40 5.32
N GLY A 107 -18.08 7.72 5.78
CA GLY A 107 -17.43 7.98 7.07
C GLY A 107 -15.96 8.37 6.98
N GLY A 108 -15.34 8.18 5.82
CA GLY A 108 -13.91 8.44 5.60
C GLY A 108 -13.04 7.17 5.66
N THR A 109 -11.99 7.20 4.85
CA THR A 109 -10.91 6.22 4.87
C THR A 109 -9.62 6.95 5.17
N GLU A 110 -8.88 6.50 6.16
CA GLU A 110 -7.54 6.96 6.47
C GLU A 110 -6.56 5.82 6.21
N ILE A 111 -5.71 6.00 5.20
CA ILE A 111 -4.68 5.04 4.83
C ILE A 111 -3.42 5.37 5.62
N GLU A 112 -2.84 4.38 6.26
CA GLU A 112 -1.65 4.51 7.08
C GLU A 112 -0.43 4.90 6.25
N PRO A 113 0.56 5.58 6.87
CA PRO A 113 1.80 5.92 6.18
C PRO A 113 2.55 4.63 5.84
N PRO A 114 3.06 4.52 4.58
CA PRO A 114 3.76 3.32 4.17
C PRO A 114 5.10 3.17 4.89
N SER A 115 5.45 1.92 5.18
CA SER A 115 6.71 1.54 5.80
C SER A 115 7.42 0.46 4.98
N GLU A 116 8.75 0.39 5.07
CA GLU A 116 9.49 -0.71 4.45
C GLU A 116 9.16 -2.07 5.07
N SER A 117 8.73 -2.08 6.34
CA SER A 117 8.26 -3.30 7.01
C SER A 117 6.96 -3.84 6.42
N ASP A 118 6.24 -3.07 5.61
CA ASP A 118 5.03 -3.52 4.94
C ASP A 118 5.34 -4.35 3.69
N ILE A 119 6.58 -4.29 3.18
CA ILE A 119 7.03 -5.10 2.06
C ILE A 119 7.53 -6.45 2.58
N SER A 120 7.07 -7.55 1.97
CA SER A 120 7.56 -8.87 2.31
C SER A 120 9.09 -8.97 2.08
N PRO A 121 9.82 -9.82 2.83
CA PRO A 121 11.26 -10.00 2.63
C PRO A 121 11.66 -10.39 1.21
N SER A 122 10.78 -11.08 0.47
CA SER A 122 11.00 -11.39 -0.96
C SER A 122 10.69 -10.24 -1.91
N GLY A 123 10.07 -9.15 -1.44
CA GLY A 123 9.57 -8.06 -2.29
C GLY A 123 8.35 -8.42 -3.14
N GLN A 124 7.77 -9.61 -2.96
CA GLN A 124 6.64 -10.08 -3.78
C GLN A 124 5.31 -9.48 -3.36
N PHE A 125 5.18 -9.11 -2.10
CA PHE A 125 3.94 -8.59 -1.53
C PHE A 125 4.19 -7.31 -0.74
N VAL A 126 3.18 -6.45 -0.71
CA VAL A 126 3.11 -5.28 0.17
C VAL A 126 1.77 -5.27 0.88
N VAL A 127 1.75 -4.87 2.15
CA VAL A 127 0.53 -4.68 2.92
C VAL A 127 0.23 -3.19 3.02
N ILE A 128 -1.05 -2.82 2.88
CA ILE A 128 -1.52 -1.45 3.11
C ILE A 128 -2.53 -1.48 4.26
N GLY A 129 -2.18 -0.83 5.36
CA GLY A 129 -3.08 -0.59 6.49
C GLY A 129 -4.00 0.59 6.22
N ARG A 130 -5.24 0.50 6.69
CA ARG A 130 -6.18 1.61 6.68
C ARG A 130 -7.21 1.49 7.78
N VAL A 131 -7.74 2.63 8.20
CA VAL A 131 -8.90 2.73 9.08
C VAL A 131 -10.09 3.24 8.27
N GLU A 132 -11.18 2.50 8.30
CA GLU A 132 -12.47 2.93 7.75
C GLU A 132 -13.38 3.32 8.90
N SER A 133 -13.93 4.54 8.85
CA SER A 133 -14.84 5.06 9.85
C SER A 133 -16.22 5.23 9.24
N GLY A 134 -17.26 4.98 10.02
CA GLY A 134 -18.63 5.14 9.60
C GLY A 134 -19.52 5.54 10.77
N THR A 135 -20.62 6.26 10.48
CA THR A 135 -21.62 6.64 11.46
C THR A 135 -22.69 5.56 11.52
N VAL A 136 -23.00 5.09 12.71
CA VAL A 136 -24.10 4.14 12.95
C VAL A 136 -25.11 4.74 13.91
N SER A 137 -26.40 4.53 13.59
CA SER A 137 -27.50 4.86 14.50
C SER A 137 -28.06 3.56 15.07
N SER A 138 -28.24 3.51 16.37
CA SER A 138 -28.82 2.37 17.06
C SER A 138 -30.35 2.29 16.90
N GLY A 139 -30.98 3.28 16.25
CA GLY A 139 -32.41 3.34 15.98
C GLY A 139 -32.94 4.76 15.80
N PRO A 140 -34.21 4.90 15.42
CA PRO A 140 -34.82 6.22 15.25
C PRO A 140 -34.76 7.04 16.54
N GLY A 141 -34.20 8.27 16.45
CA GLY A 141 -34.08 9.18 17.59
C GLY A 141 -32.94 8.88 18.56
N GLN A 142 -32.11 7.88 18.28
CA GLN A 142 -30.86 7.62 19.03
C GLN A 142 -29.73 8.48 18.47
N ALA A 143 -28.79 8.87 19.35
CA ALA A 143 -27.58 9.55 18.94
C ALA A 143 -26.75 8.66 18.02
N GLU A 144 -26.24 9.23 16.94
CA GLU A 144 -25.29 8.57 16.06
C GLU A 144 -23.94 8.39 16.77
N SER A 145 -23.31 7.26 16.55
CA SER A 145 -21.96 6.97 17.03
C SER A 145 -21.03 6.68 15.85
N VAL A 146 -19.80 7.16 15.93
CA VAL A 146 -18.76 6.82 14.94
C VAL A 146 -18.13 5.49 15.34
N LEU A 147 -18.14 4.52 14.42
CA LEU A 147 -17.41 3.28 14.53
C LEU A 147 -16.26 3.29 13.54
N SER A 148 -15.10 2.86 14.00
CA SER A 148 -13.91 2.71 13.17
C SER A 148 -13.46 1.26 13.16
N ARG A 149 -12.96 0.80 12.01
CA ARG A 149 -12.42 -0.54 11.85
C ARG A 149 -11.13 -0.49 11.04
N GLU A 150 -10.12 -1.16 11.55
CA GLU A 150 -8.85 -1.37 10.86
C GLU A 150 -8.98 -2.49 9.82
N TYR A 151 -8.37 -2.25 8.67
CA TYR A 151 -8.24 -3.19 7.56
C TYR A 151 -6.80 -3.24 7.08
N CYS A 152 -6.42 -4.38 6.48
CA CYS A 152 -5.15 -4.54 5.79
C CYS A 152 -5.35 -5.29 4.47
N SER A 153 -4.90 -4.66 3.38
CA SER A 153 -4.93 -5.25 2.05
C SER A 153 -3.55 -5.74 1.68
N VAL A 154 -3.44 -6.98 1.19
CA VAL A 154 -2.19 -7.51 0.65
C VAL A 154 -2.20 -7.42 -0.86
N ILE A 155 -1.18 -6.79 -1.42
CA ILE A 155 -1.03 -6.60 -2.85
C ILE A 155 0.18 -7.40 -3.35
N GLU A 156 0.00 -8.21 -4.37
CA GLU A 156 1.10 -8.84 -5.10
C GLU A 156 1.75 -7.81 -6.03
N VAL A 157 3.02 -7.51 -5.80
CA VAL A 157 3.71 -6.38 -6.45
C VAL A 157 3.84 -6.54 -7.96
N SER A 158 3.96 -7.77 -8.46
CA SER A 158 4.13 -8.04 -9.89
C SER A 158 2.86 -7.81 -10.71
N THR A 159 1.70 -8.11 -10.15
CA THR A 159 0.41 -8.08 -10.85
C THR A 159 -0.52 -6.96 -10.38
N GLY A 160 -0.24 -6.39 -9.21
CA GLY A 160 -1.15 -5.49 -8.53
C GLY A 160 -2.42 -6.18 -7.97
N CYS A 161 -2.45 -7.52 -7.98
CA CYS A 161 -3.55 -8.28 -7.42
C CYS A 161 -3.67 -8.04 -5.90
N ILE A 162 -4.83 -7.62 -5.43
CA ILE A 162 -5.18 -7.62 -4.00
C ILE A 162 -5.55 -9.07 -3.67
N THR A 163 -4.65 -9.77 -3.00
CA THR A 163 -4.83 -11.21 -2.68
C THR A 163 -5.77 -11.44 -1.51
N ALA A 164 -5.82 -10.50 -0.59
CA ALA A 164 -6.74 -10.51 0.55
C ALA A 164 -6.96 -9.09 1.07
N ASP A 165 -8.10 -8.87 1.69
CA ASP A 165 -8.45 -7.66 2.42
C ASP A 165 -9.06 -8.07 3.75
N GLN A 166 -8.29 -7.99 4.82
CA GLN A 166 -8.62 -8.54 6.11
C GLN A 166 -8.80 -7.45 7.17
N THR A 167 -9.29 -7.84 8.33
CA THR A 167 -9.54 -6.94 9.47
C THR A 167 -9.25 -7.66 10.78
N GLY A 168 -8.95 -6.90 11.83
CA GLY A 168 -8.69 -7.42 13.18
C GLY A 168 -7.25 -7.89 13.39
N GLU A 169 -7.04 -8.82 14.30
CA GLU A 169 -5.71 -9.23 14.78
C GLU A 169 -4.73 -9.68 13.70
N ILE A 170 -5.24 -10.21 12.58
CA ILE A 170 -4.39 -10.63 11.47
C ILE A 170 -3.63 -9.47 10.84
N CYS A 171 -4.15 -8.24 10.91
CA CYS A 171 -3.49 -7.05 10.36
C CYS A 171 -2.21 -6.68 11.14
N GLY A 172 -2.16 -6.92 12.44
CA GLY A 172 -1.00 -6.66 13.29
C GLY A 172 0.10 -7.72 13.29
N ALA A 173 -0.05 -8.81 12.53
CA ALA A 173 0.87 -9.96 12.62
C ALA A 173 2.27 -9.71 12.06
N GLY A 174 2.42 -8.95 10.97
CA GLY A 174 3.69 -8.58 10.33
C GLY A 174 4.40 -9.72 9.59
N TRP A 175 5.34 -9.33 8.71
CA TRP A 175 6.19 -10.27 7.97
C TRP A 175 7.21 -10.95 8.87
N GLN A 176 7.37 -12.26 8.74
CA GLN A 176 8.27 -13.04 9.58
C GLN A 176 9.70 -12.96 9.05
N ALA A 177 10.64 -12.64 9.94
CA ALA A 177 12.07 -12.60 9.63
C ALA A 177 12.59 -13.98 9.16
N GLY A 178 13.47 -13.97 8.15
CA GLY A 178 14.06 -15.19 7.59
C GLY A 178 13.13 -16.01 6.70
N LYS A 179 11.88 -15.57 6.50
CA LYS A 179 10.93 -16.18 5.55
C LYS A 179 10.77 -15.28 4.33
N ARG A 180 10.64 -15.86 3.14
CA ARG A 180 10.51 -15.08 1.90
C ARG A 180 9.22 -14.27 1.85
N ALA A 181 8.09 -14.90 2.21
CA ALA A 181 6.78 -14.27 2.30
C ALA A 181 5.91 -15.07 3.27
N GLN A 182 6.00 -14.76 4.55
CA GLN A 182 5.15 -15.32 5.60
C GLN A 182 4.64 -14.20 6.48
N TRP A 183 3.31 -14.02 6.51
CA TRP A 183 2.63 -13.07 7.35
C TRP A 183 2.12 -13.78 8.62
N GLY A 184 2.66 -13.42 9.78
CA GLY A 184 2.30 -14.05 11.04
C GLY A 184 2.52 -15.57 11.06
N THR A 185 1.51 -16.32 11.48
CA THR A 185 1.49 -17.80 11.46
C THR A 185 1.30 -18.34 10.05
N ASP A 186 1.50 -19.66 9.86
CA ASP A 186 1.24 -20.32 8.58
C ASP A 186 -0.23 -20.19 8.14
N ASP A 187 -1.18 -20.29 9.09
CA ASP A 187 -2.61 -20.13 8.80
C ASP A 187 -2.95 -18.69 8.39
N GLN A 188 -2.42 -17.69 9.11
CA GLN A 188 -2.58 -16.29 8.75
C GLN A 188 -1.99 -15.99 7.37
N SER A 189 -0.78 -16.50 7.11
CA SER A 189 -0.13 -16.36 5.81
C SER A 189 -0.93 -17.02 4.68
N ASN A 190 -1.50 -18.20 4.93
CA ASN A 190 -2.36 -18.86 3.95
C ASN A 190 -3.61 -18.04 3.62
N VAL A 191 -4.26 -17.44 4.64
CA VAL A 191 -5.39 -16.52 4.45
C VAL A 191 -5.00 -15.34 3.59
N MET A 192 -3.93 -14.64 3.97
CA MET A 192 -3.50 -13.38 3.35
C MET A 192 -3.02 -13.54 1.91
N LEU A 193 -2.35 -14.66 1.60
CA LEU A 193 -1.64 -14.80 0.32
C LEU A 193 -2.32 -15.73 -0.69
N LYS A 194 -3.14 -16.69 -0.22
CA LYS A 194 -3.62 -17.78 -1.07
C LYS A 194 -5.12 -18.04 -0.98
N ARG A 195 -5.63 -18.34 0.22
CA ARG A 195 -7.00 -18.83 0.42
C ARG A 195 -8.05 -17.86 -0.12
N ASP A 196 -7.85 -16.56 0.16
CA ASP A 196 -8.82 -15.53 -0.18
C ASP A 196 -8.50 -14.85 -1.52
N ARG A 197 -7.43 -15.28 -2.22
CA ARG A 197 -7.07 -14.75 -3.53
C ARG A 197 -8.23 -14.89 -4.51
N PRO A 198 -8.69 -13.80 -5.15
CA PRO A 198 -9.72 -13.83 -6.17
C PRO A 198 -9.41 -14.79 -7.31
N SER A 199 -10.40 -15.61 -7.70
CA SER A 199 -10.30 -16.46 -8.88
C SER A 199 -11.65 -16.62 -9.56
N ALA A 200 -11.66 -16.73 -10.88
CA ALA A 200 -12.88 -16.87 -11.67
C ALA A 200 -13.68 -18.12 -11.27
N SER A 201 -13.00 -19.24 -10.97
CA SER A 201 -13.66 -20.47 -10.56
C SER A 201 -14.36 -20.34 -9.19
N ARG A 202 -13.72 -19.68 -8.21
CA ARG A 202 -14.31 -19.43 -6.89
C ARG A 202 -15.51 -18.48 -7.01
N LEU A 203 -15.36 -17.38 -7.75
CA LEU A 203 -16.42 -16.43 -7.96
C LEU A 203 -17.65 -17.08 -8.62
N LEU A 204 -17.46 -17.87 -9.70
CA LEU A 204 -18.54 -18.57 -10.34
C LEU A 204 -19.21 -19.59 -9.41
N SER A 205 -18.43 -20.28 -8.56
CA SER A 205 -18.96 -21.22 -7.57
C SER A 205 -19.90 -20.51 -6.57
N SER A 206 -19.48 -19.34 -6.06
CA SER A 206 -20.31 -18.53 -5.14
C SER A 206 -21.59 -18.04 -5.81
N ILE A 207 -21.53 -17.57 -7.06
CA ILE A 207 -22.70 -17.17 -7.85
C ILE A 207 -23.62 -18.37 -8.07
N SER A 208 -23.08 -19.54 -8.42
CA SER A 208 -23.85 -20.77 -8.66
C SER A 208 -24.50 -21.30 -7.37
N ALA A 209 -23.91 -21.00 -6.22
CA ALA A 209 -24.49 -21.27 -4.90
C ALA A 209 -25.60 -20.28 -4.51
N GLY A 210 -25.95 -19.32 -5.36
CA GLY A 210 -27.05 -18.36 -5.14
C GLY A 210 -26.62 -17.07 -4.48
N GLN A 211 -25.32 -16.79 -4.32
CA GLN A 211 -24.88 -15.50 -3.82
C GLN A 211 -25.09 -14.41 -4.88
N PRO A 212 -25.49 -13.17 -4.49
CA PRO A 212 -25.69 -12.08 -5.44
C PRO A 212 -24.38 -11.75 -6.18
N PRO A 213 -24.34 -11.75 -7.53
CA PRO A 213 -23.11 -11.54 -8.30
C PRO A 213 -22.39 -10.23 -7.96
N ARG A 214 -23.15 -9.15 -7.74
CA ARG A 214 -22.59 -7.84 -7.36
C ARG A 214 -21.87 -7.92 -6.00
N SER A 215 -22.45 -8.56 -5.01
CA SER A 215 -21.84 -8.69 -3.68
C SER A 215 -20.55 -9.49 -3.75
N VAL A 216 -20.57 -10.61 -4.46
CA VAL A 216 -19.37 -11.49 -4.56
C VAL A 216 -18.23 -10.80 -5.29
N ILE A 217 -18.51 -10.04 -6.36
CA ILE A 217 -17.45 -9.31 -7.08
C ILE A 217 -16.91 -8.13 -6.25
N ASP A 218 -17.77 -7.48 -5.48
CA ASP A 218 -17.37 -6.39 -4.56
C ASP A 218 -16.50 -6.92 -3.41
N ASP A 219 -16.80 -8.12 -2.89
CA ASP A 219 -16.00 -8.79 -1.86
C ASP A 219 -14.60 -9.14 -2.39
N ASP A 220 -14.48 -9.50 -3.66
CA ASP A 220 -13.20 -9.74 -4.34
C ASP A 220 -12.51 -8.43 -4.83
N SER A 221 -12.98 -7.27 -4.39
CA SER A 221 -12.44 -5.95 -4.74
C SER A 221 -12.66 -5.53 -6.19
N GLY A 222 -13.71 -6.04 -6.84
CA GLY A 222 -14.12 -5.66 -8.18
C GLY A 222 -13.57 -6.55 -9.30
N ALA A 223 -14.18 -6.41 -10.48
CA ALA A 223 -13.78 -7.19 -11.65
C ALA A 223 -12.35 -6.89 -12.11
N ASP A 224 -11.90 -5.66 -11.94
CA ASP A 224 -10.54 -5.24 -12.27
C ASP A 224 -9.50 -5.96 -11.40
N ASN A 225 -9.79 -6.19 -10.11
CA ASN A 225 -8.94 -6.97 -9.23
C ASN A 225 -8.97 -8.46 -9.62
N LEU A 226 -10.14 -9.01 -9.88
CA LEU A 226 -10.26 -10.39 -10.35
C LEU A 226 -9.41 -10.64 -11.60
N LEU A 227 -9.44 -9.74 -12.58
CA LEU A 227 -8.65 -9.83 -13.81
C LEU A 227 -7.13 -9.74 -13.58
N ARG A 228 -6.69 -9.05 -12.53
CA ARG A 228 -5.27 -9.04 -12.11
C ARG A 228 -4.87 -10.29 -11.35
N CYS A 229 -5.77 -10.85 -10.55
CA CYS A 229 -5.49 -12.01 -9.72
C CYS A 229 -5.53 -13.33 -10.49
N ASP A 230 -6.46 -13.44 -11.46
CA ASP A 230 -6.69 -14.62 -12.30
C ASP A 230 -6.94 -14.15 -13.76
N PRO A 231 -5.86 -13.76 -14.46
CA PRO A 231 -6.00 -13.22 -15.82
C PRO A 231 -6.73 -14.16 -16.78
N PRO A 232 -7.52 -13.62 -17.75
CA PRO A 232 -8.19 -14.42 -18.77
C PRO A 232 -7.23 -15.30 -19.56
N SER A 233 -7.59 -16.58 -19.71
CA SER A 233 -6.82 -17.59 -20.43
C SER A 233 -7.78 -18.52 -21.18
N SER A 234 -7.25 -19.40 -22.03
CA SER A 234 -8.06 -20.44 -22.64
C SER A 234 -8.72 -21.38 -21.62
N ALA A 235 -8.08 -21.58 -20.47
CA ALA A 235 -8.56 -22.48 -19.41
C ALA A 235 -9.75 -21.92 -18.63
N ASN A 236 -9.84 -20.60 -18.44
CA ASN A 236 -10.88 -19.95 -17.63
C ASN A 236 -11.87 -19.10 -18.44
N ARG A 237 -11.74 -19.07 -19.78
CA ARG A 237 -12.58 -18.26 -20.68
C ARG A 237 -14.08 -18.51 -20.49
N GLU A 238 -14.49 -19.78 -20.47
CA GLU A 238 -15.91 -20.16 -20.29
C GLU A 238 -16.44 -19.69 -18.93
N THR A 239 -15.63 -19.83 -17.89
CA THR A 239 -15.94 -19.37 -16.53
C THR A 239 -16.21 -17.87 -16.51
N TYR A 240 -15.35 -17.08 -17.12
CA TYR A 240 -15.52 -15.64 -17.23
C TYR A 240 -16.76 -15.24 -18.03
N GLY A 241 -17.06 -15.95 -19.12
CA GLY A 241 -18.28 -15.72 -19.91
C GLY A 241 -19.55 -15.89 -19.05
N LYS A 242 -19.59 -16.92 -18.19
CA LYS A 242 -20.70 -17.13 -17.25
C LYS A 242 -20.77 -16.04 -16.17
N ILE A 243 -19.61 -15.59 -15.66
CA ILE A 243 -19.55 -14.49 -14.69
C ILE A 243 -20.06 -13.19 -15.33
N ALA A 244 -19.59 -12.82 -16.51
CA ALA A 244 -20.03 -11.61 -17.21
C ALA A 244 -21.55 -11.63 -17.46
N ALA A 245 -22.11 -12.74 -17.91
CA ALA A 245 -23.55 -12.91 -18.09
C ALA A 245 -24.32 -12.71 -16.78
N ALA A 246 -23.85 -13.29 -15.67
CA ALA A 246 -24.47 -13.12 -14.36
C ALA A 246 -24.39 -11.68 -13.84
N LEU A 247 -23.27 -10.99 -14.06
CA LEU A 247 -23.10 -9.57 -13.69
C LEU A 247 -24.00 -8.66 -14.52
N HIS A 248 -24.14 -8.92 -15.84
CA HIS A 248 -25.09 -8.21 -16.71
C HIS A 248 -26.53 -8.38 -16.19
N ALA A 249 -26.93 -9.61 -15.90
CA ALA A 249 -28.27 -9.92 -15.38
C ALA A 249 -28.54 -9.25 -14.02
N ALA A 250 -27.51 -9.11 -13.17
CA ALA A 250 -27.58 -8.44 -11.87
C ALA A 250 -27.48 -6.91 -11.95
N GLY A 251 -27.33 -6.32 -13.16
CA GLY A 251 -27.16 -4.88 -13.35
C GLY A 251 -25.79 -4.33 -12.93
N ALA A 252 -24.78 -5.18 -12.71
CA ALA A 252 -23.39 -4.78 -12.42
C ALA A 252 -22.64 -4.49 -13.74
N GLN A 253 -23.12 -3.49 -14.48
CA GLN A 253 -22.70 -3.24 -15.86
C GLN A 253 -21.24 -2.82 -16.00
N ASN A 254 -20.67 -2.15 -14.99
CA ASN A 254 -19.26 -1.73 -15.04
C ASN A 254 -18.33 -2.93 -14.97
N ASP A 255 -18.55 -3.83 -14.02
CA ASP A 255 -17.76 -5.05 -13.84
C ASP A 255 -17.91 -5.99 -15.03
N ALA A 256 -19.14 -6.18 -15.52
CA ALA A 256 -19.40 -6.97 -16.71
C ALA A 256 -18.63 -6.46 -17.93
N ARG A 257 -18.66 -5.15 -18.20
CA ARG A 257 -17.93 -4.53 -19.31
C ARG A 257 -16.41 -4.67 -19.19
N LEU A 258 -15.86 -4.61 -17.98
CA LEU A 258 -14.41 -4.85 -17.76
C LEU A 258 -14.02 -6.27 -18.19
N ILE A 259 -14.82 -7.25 -17.80
CA ILE A 259 -14.59 -8.65 -18.19
C ILE A 259 -14.73 -8.81 -19.69
N ASP A 260 -15.79 -8.28 -20.32
CA ASP A 260 -16.01 -8.36 -21.76
C ASP A 260 -14.87 -7.71 -22.57
N ALA A 261 -14.39 -6.56 -22.12
CA ALA A 261 -13.26 -5.86 -22.73
C ALA A 261 -11.97 -6.66 -22.66
N ALA A 262 -11.72 -7.35 -21.53
CA ALA A 262 -10.54 -8.19 -21.38
C ALA A 262 -10.49 -9.34 -22.39
N PHE A 263 -11.67 -9.89 -22.80
CA PHE A 263 -11.75 -10.92 -23.83
C PHE A 263 -11.69 -10.38 -25.25
N SER A 264 -12.24 -9.21 -25.49
CA SER A 264 -12.17 -8.57 -26.82
C SER A 264 -10.73 -8.26 -27.19
N ASN A 265 -9.95 -7.77 -26.24
CA ASN A 265 -8.52 -7.49 -26.41
C ASN A 265 -7.67 -8.77 -26.58
N ALA A 266 -8.07 -9.88 -25.96
CA ALA A 266 -7.39 -11.17 -26.15
C ALA A 266 -7.59 -11.79 -27.55
N ASN A 267 -8.64 -11.39 -28.30
CA ASN A 267 -8.95 -11.87 -29.65
C ASN A 267 -8.37 -10.98 -30.76
N GLY A 268 -8.11 -9.72 -30.52
CA GLY A 268 -7.49 -8.77 -31.46
C GLY A 268 -6.03 -8.57 -31.06
N GLY A 269 -5.10 -9.28 -31.70
CA GLY A 269 -3.67 -9.32 -31.38
C GLY A 269 -3.13 -8.13 -30.61
N ALA A 270 -2.69 -8.37 -29.44
CA ALA A 270 -1.72 -7.64 -28.63
C ALA A 270 -1.78 -6.08 -28.66
N VAL A 271 -2.81 -5.49 -28.02
CA VAL A 271 -2.58 -4.33 -27.17
C VAL A 271 -3.06 -4.75 -25.77
N GLY A 272 -2.31 -5.68 -25.19
CA GLY A 272 -2.57 -6.19 -23.87
C GLY A 272 -2.31 -5.11 -22.83
N ALA A 273 -3.14 -5.04 -21.78
CA ALA A 273 -2.50 -5.00 -20.47
C ALA A 273 -1.40 -6.07 -20.56
N PRO A 274 -0.11 -5.72 -20.35
CA PRO A 274 0.91 -6.73 -20.47
C PRO A 274 0.50 -7.85 -19.52
N ALA A 275 0.22 -9.05 -20.08
CA ALA A 275 0.49 -10.24 -19.32
C ALA A 275 1.83 -9.94 -18.67
N PRO A 276 2.01 -10.13 -17.34
CA PRO A 276 3.32 -10.02 -16.81
C PRO A 276 4.14 -10.91 -17.73
N ALA A 277 4.89 -10.29 -18.66
CA ALA A 277 6.03 -10.98 -19.18
C ALA A 277 6.65 -11.48 -17.89
N ALA A 278 6.74 -12.78 -17.73
CA ALA A 278 7.70 -13.34 -16.85
C ALA A 278 9.02 -12.73 -17.32
N VAL A 279 9.23 -11.48 -16.92
CA VAL A 279 10.55 -10.97 -16.73
C VAL A 279 11.00 -11.89 -15.62
N GLU A 280 11.62 -13.00 -16.01
CA GLU A 280 12.68 -13.56 -15.21
C GLU A 280 13.50 -12.32 -14.86
N SER A 281 13.15 -11.67 -13.78
CA SER A 281 14.02 -10.75 -13.10
C SER A 281 15.14 -11.67 -12.65
N GLU A 282 16.13 -11.84 -13.54
CA GLU A 282 17.40 -12.43 -13.17
C GLU A 282 17.89 -11.54 -12.03
N HIS A 283 17.60 -11.98 -10.84
CA HIS A 283 18.13 -11.38 -9.61
C HIS A 283 19.64 -11.58 -9.71
N ARG A 284 20.34 -10.54 -10.10
CA ARG A 284 21.78 -10.59 -10.31
C ARG A 284 22.50 -10.22 -9.03
N ALA A 285 23.37 -11.10 -8.57
CA ALA A 285 24.26 -10.76 -7.48
C ALA A 285 25.24 -9.66 -7.95
N ALA A 286 25.37 -8.63 -7.15
CA ALA A 286 26.30 -7.54 -7.39
C ALA A 286 27.02 -7.14 -6.10
N THR A 287 28.10 -6.38 -6.25
CA THR A 287 28.78 -5.73 -5.12
C THR A 287 28.89 -4.24 -5.39
N ILE A 288 28.96 -3.46 -4.33
CA ILE A 288 29.20 -2.02 -4.44
C ILE A 288 30.64 -1.81 -4.89
N SER A 289 30.83 -1.10 -6.01
CA SER A 289 32.15 -0.73 -6.55
C SER A 289 32.68 0.59 -6.01
N ALA A 290 31.80 1.52 -5.67
CA ALA A 290 32.12 2.83 -5.13
C ALA A 290 32.52 2.74 -3.65
N GLN A 291 33.42 3.61 -3.18
CA GLN A 291 33.77 3.70 -1.76
C GLN A 291 32.56 3.98 -0.87
N LYS A 292 31.64 4.80 -1.37
CA LYS A 292 30.37 5.12 -0.74
C LYS A 292 29.32 5.30 -1.81
N ALA A 293 28.25 4.53 -1.72
CA ALA A 293 27.12 4.57 -2.64
C ALA A 293 25.87 5.01 -1.89
N THR A 294 25.39 6.21 -2.20
CA THR A 294 24.17 6.76 -1.60
C THR A 294 22.97 5.96 -2.07
N LEU A 295 22.06 5.67 -1.16
CA LEU A 295 20.79 5.02 -1.44
C LEU A 295 19.68 6.05 -1.61
N TYR A 296 18.79 5.81 -2.57
CA TYR A 296 17.71 6.72 -2.95
C TYR A 296 16.34 6.05 -2.78
N ILE A 297 15.36 6.86 -2.42
CA ILE A 297 13.98 6.39 -2.25
C ILE A 297 13.32 6.16 -3.62
N ALA A 298 13.67 6.98 -4.61
CA ALA A 298 13.25 6.88 -6.00
C ALA A 298 14.47 7.04 -6.93
N PRO A 299 14.39 6.66 -8.24
CA PRO A 299 15.46 6.84 -9.20
C PRO A 299 15.60 8.32 -9.64
N ASP A 300 15.84 9.19 -8.67
CA ASP A 300 15.94 10.63 -8.78
C ASP A 300 16.98 11.15 -7.77
N GLU A 301 17.87 12.04 -8.18
CA GLU A 301 18.93 12.59 -7.33
C GLU A 301 18.38 13.41 -6.16
N SER A 302 17.24 14.04 -6.32
CA SER A 302 16.57 14.81 -5.25
C SER A 302 16.02 13.90 -4.13
N GLN A 303 15.91 12.59 -4.37
CA GLN A 303 15.36 11.59 -3.45
C GLN A 303 16.45 10.82 -2.69
N ALA A 304 17.61 11.45 -2.49
CA ALA A 304 18.71 10.87 -1.73
C ALA A 304 18.30 10.64 -0.27
N SER A 305 18.48 9.41 0.22
CA SER A 305 18.32 9.10 1.63
C SER A 305 19.62 9.35 2.42
N ARG A 306 19.52 9.29 3.76
CA ARG A 306 20.73 9.33 4.61
C ARG A 306 21.49 8.00 4.65
N ALA A 307 20.86 6.93 4.14
CA ALA A 307 21.47 5.62 4.07
C ALA A 307 22.45 5.52 2.91
N TYR A 308 23.51 4.77 3.10
CA TYR A 308 24.49 4.47 2.06
C TYR A 308 25.05 3.06 2.27
N LEU A 309 25.59 2.50 1.21
CA LEU A 309 26.38 1.26 1.22
C LEU A 309 27.86 1.61 1.01
N VAL A 310 28.71 0.72 1.44
CA VAL A 310 30.17 0.85 1.28
C VAL A 310 30.72 -0.16 0.28
N GLN A 311 31.93 0.09 -0.20
CA GLN A 311 32.60 -0.76 -1.16
C GLN A 311 32.63 -2.23 -0.68
N ASN A 312 32.32 -3.14 -1.59
CA ASN A 312 32.20 -4.59 -1.40
C ASN A 312 30.94 -5.05 -0.65
N ASP A 313 30.05 -4.17 -0.22
CA ASP A 313 28.72 -4.62 0.24
C ASP A 313 28.05 -5.44 -0.86
N ALA A 314 27.56 -6.63 -0.49
CA ALA A 314 26.85 -7.51 -1.41
C ALA A 314 25.39 -7.09 -1.51
N VAL A 315 24.88 -6.98 -2.72
CA VAL A 315 23.48 -6.65 -3.01
C VAL A 315 22.91 -7.58 -4.07
N THR A 316 21.61 -7.73 -4.09
CA THR A 316 20.89 -8.36 -5.19
C THR A 316 20.26 -7.28 -6.04
N VAL A 317 20.64 -7.17 -7.31
CA VAL A 317 19.99 -6.27 -8.27
C VAL A 317 18.66 -6.88 -8.66
N LEU A 318 17.57 -6.20 -8.31
CA LEU A 318 16.22 -6.63 -8.60
C LEU A 318 15.72 -6.07 -9.94
N LYS A 319 16.23 -4.88 -10.33
CA LYS A 319 15.88 -4.21 -11.58
C LYS A 319 16.94 -3.19 -11.96
N GLN A 320 17.14 -3.01 -13.27
CA GLN A 320 17.89 -1.88 -13.84
C GLN A 320 16.97 -1.01 -14.68
N SER A 321 17.13 0.31 -14.54
CA SER A 321 16.45 1.31 -15.36
C SER A 321 17.37 1.76 -16.50
N PRO A 322 16.84 1.98 -17.72
CA PRO A 322 17.60 2.57 -18.81
C PRO A 322 18.22 3.94 -18.48
N ALA A 323 17.66 4.63 -17.46
CA ALA A 323 18.16 5.92 -16.98
C ALA A 323 19.37 5.81 -16.03
N GLY A 324 20.05 4.67 -15.96
CA GLY A 324 21.26 4.49 -15.16
C GLY A 324 21.02 4.26 -13.66
N TRP A 325 19.85 3.76 -13.28
CA TRP A 325 19.50 3.41 -11.91
C TRP A 325 19.32 1.90 -11.76
N ALA A 326 19.69 1.37 -10.59
CA ALA A 326 19.40 -0.01 -10.20
C ALA A 326 18.60 -0.03 -8.89
N TYR A 327 17.59 -0.86 -8.83
CA TYR A 327 16.86 -1.16 -7.60
C TYR A 327 17.50 -2.40 -6.98
N VAL A 328 17.96 -2.28 -5.75
CA VAL A 328 18.75 -3.31 -5.09
C VAL A 328 18.14 -3.72 -3.76
N ASP A 329 18.34 -4.97 -3.40
CA ASP A 329 18.09 -5.52 -2.08
C ASP A 329 19.45 -5.73 -1.37
N TYR A 330 19.62 -5.03 -0.26
CA TYR A 330 20.76 -5.20 0.65
C TYR A 330 20.27 -5.85 1.94
N VAL A 331 20.92 -6.95 2.33
CA VAL A 331 20.64 -7.65 3.58
C VAL A 331 21.73 -7.33 4.59
N ASN A 332 21.38 -6.64 5.66
CA ASN A 332 22.35 -6.29 6.70
C ASN A 332 22.75 -7.48 7.59
N ALA A 333 23.72 -7.30 8.48
CA ALA A 333 24.21 -8.34 9.37
C ALA A 333 23.14 -8.94 10.32
N SER A 334 22.05 -8.22 10.57
CA SER A 334 20.90 -8.71 11.35
C SER A 334 19.83 -9.41 10.52
N GLY A 335 20.07 -9.61 9.22
CA GLY A 335 19.13 -10.23 8.29
C GLY A 335 18.00 -9.29 7.83
N LYS A 336 18.07 -7.99 8.12
CA LYS A 336 17.08 -7.01 7.68
C LYS A 336 17.36 -6.61 6.23
N HIS A 337 16.32 -6.67 5.40
CA HIS A 337 16.34 -6.24 4.01
C HIS A 337 16.21 -4.72 3.91
N LEU A 338 17.00 -4.12 3.03
CA LEU A 338 16.95 -2.71 2.67
C LEU A 338 16.83 -2.58 1.16
N LEU A 339 15.64 -2.22 0.71
CA LEU A 339 15.29 -2.09 -0.70
C LEU A 339 15.37 -0.63 -1.11
N ARG A 340 16.32 -0.28 -2.01
CA ARG A 340 16.57 1.10 -2.42
C ARG A 340 17.07 1.19 -3.85
N TRP A 341 16.96 2.39 -4.40
CA TRP A 341 17.61 2.75 -5.65
C TRP A 341 19.06 3.15 -5.40
N ILE A 342 19.91 2.83 -6.36
CA ILE A 342 21.33 3.20 -6.40
C ILE A 342 21.68 3.55 -7.83
N LYS A 343 22.70 4.34 -8.05
CA LYS A 343 23.24 4.57 -9.40
C LYS A 343 23.88 3.29 -9.92
N ALA A 344 23.51 2.87 -11.12
CA ALA A 344 23.93 1.57 -11.67
C ALA A 344 25.45 1.51 -11.94
N ASP A 345 26.11 2.64 -12.17
CA ASP A 345 27.56 2.77 -12.32
C ASP A 345 28.35 2.49 -11.03
N GLN A 346 27.66 2.48 -9.88
CA GLN A 346 28.25 2.16 -8.58
C GLN A 346 28.18 0.67 -8.23
N LEU A 347 27.73 -0.17 -9.17
CA LEU A 347 27.59 -1.62 -9.00
C LEU A 347 28.58 -2.38 -9.89
N ALA A 348 29.19 -3.40 -9.32
CA ALA A 348 29.89 -4.46 -10.05
C ALA A 348 28.99 -5.70 -10.08
N ILE A 349 28.34 -5.93 -11.21
CA ILE A 349 27.45 -7.09 -11.40
C ILE A 349 28.33 -8.32 -11.62
N LYS A 350 28.07 -9.39 -10.87
CA LYS A 350 28.74 -10.67 -11.09
C LYS A 350 28.14 -11.33 -12.33
N PRO A 351 29.01 -11.86 -13.23
CA PRO A 351 28.58 -12.53 -14.45
C PRO A 351 27.77 -13.80 -14.17
#